data_3455268d461671d616808e4bbabf1975
#
_entry.id   3455268d461671d616808e4bbabf1975
#
_cell.length_a   1.000
_cell.length_b   1.000
_cell.length_c   1.000
_cell.angle_alpha   90.00
_cell.angle_beta   90.00
_cell.angle_gamma   90.00
#
_symmetry.space_group_name_H-M   'P 1'
#
loop_
_entity.id
_entity.type
_entity.pdbx_description
1 polymer ?
#
loop_
_entity_poly.entity_id
_entity_poly.type
_entity_poly.pdbx_seq_one_letter_code
_entity_poly.pdbx_strand_id
1 'polypeptide(L)' 'MEEFQVDFYMSSGKVYSTTYTQESIEKVREIVDNLIEFSPNITHAEEGDRITVLRTSQISHYTIAPTSFKWKY' A
#
# COMPACT_ATOMS: atom_id res chain seq x y z
N MET A 1 6.41 -15.01 9.01
CA MET A 1 6.13 -13.78 8.28
C MET A 1 4.83 -13.18 8.75
N GLU A 2 4.75 -11.88 8.67
CA GLU A 2 3.59 -11.15 9.15
C GLU A 2 2.95 -10.39 8.00
N GLU A 3 1.63 -10.22 8.05
CA GLU A 3 0.90 -9.47 7.05
C GLU A 3 0.79 -8.01 7.48
N PHE A 4 1.06 -7.11 6.55
CA PHE A 4 0.98 -5.66 6.76
C PHE A 4 0.03 -5.04 5.76
N GLN A 5 -0.73 -4.07 6.22
CA GLN A 5 -1.60 -3.28 5.36
C GLN A 5 -0.92 -1.96 5.04
N VAL A 6 -0.93 -1.60 3.77
CA VAL A 6 -0.40 -0.32 3.30
C VAL A 6 -1.56 0.48 2.72
N ASP A 7 -1.74 1.68 3.24
CA ASP A 7 -2.76 2.60 2.74
C ASP A 7 -2.08 3.72 1.97
N PHE A 8 -2.42 3.86 0.70
CA PHE A 8 -1.91 4.92 -0.15
C PHE A 8 -2.91 6.05 -0.19
N TYR A 9 -2.47 7.23 0.24
CA TYR A 9 -3.30 8.44 0.24
C TYR A 9 -2.97 9.25 -1.00
N MET A 10 -3.92 9.34 -1.89
CA MET A 10 -3.73 10.00 -3.17
C MET A 10 -3.97 11.50 -3.05
N SER A 11 -3.37 12.27 -3.93
CA SER A 11 -3.55 13.73 -3.95
C SER A 11 -5.00 14.14 -4.22
N SER A 12 -5.78 13.23 -4.83
CA SER A 12 -7.22 13.46 -5.05
C SER A 12 -8.08 13.31 -3.80
N GLY A 13 -7.48 12.82 -2.70
CA GLY A 13 -8.20 12.54 -1.46
C GLY A 13 -8.65 11.09 -1.33
N LYS A 14 -8.47 10.27 -2.35
CA LYS A 14 -8.83 8.86 -2.28
C LYS A 14 -7.77 8.07 -1.54
N VAL A 15 -8.19 6.96 -0.93
CA VAL A 15 -7.31 6.06 -0.21
C VAL A 15 -7.46 4.66 -0.81
N TYR A 16 -6.34 4.03 -1.10
CA TYR A 16 -6.31 2.65 -1.61
C TYR A 16 -5.46 1.81 -0.67
N SER A 17 -5.99 0.64 -0.30
CA SER A 17 -5.33 -0.25 0.65
C SER A 17 -4.90 -1.53 -0.04
N THR A 18 -3.71 -2.01 0.30
CA THR A 18 -3.21 -3.29 -0.16
C THR A 18 -2.48 -3.97 0.99
N THR A 19 -2.16 -5.26 0.83
CA THR A 19 -1.45 -6.01 1.86
C THR A 19 -0.17 -6.61 1.32
N TYR A 20 0.81 -6.72 2.20
CA TYR A 20 2.09 -7.37 1.92
C TYR A 20 2.42 -8.31 3.07
N THR A 21 2.96 -9.47 2.73
CA THR A 21 3.43 -10.43 3.72
C THR A 21 4.95 -10.40 3.72
N GLN A 22 5.55 -9.91 4.79
CA GLN A 22 6.98 -9.75 4.90
C GLN A 22 7.44 -10.05 6.33
N GLU A 23 8.75 -10.10 6.51
CA GLU A 23 9.34 -10.39 7.81
C GLU A 23 9.19 -9.24 8.80
N SER A 24 9.20 -8.01 8.30
CA SER A 24 9.16 -6.83 9.15
C SER A 24 8.53 -5.65 8.42
N ILE A 25 8.13 -4.66 9.18
CA ILE A 25 7.57 -3.43 8.64
C ILE A 25 8.60 -2.67 7.79
N GLU A 26 9.87 -2.76 8.16
CA GLU A 26 10.95 -2.12 7.41
C GLU A 26 11.09 -2.69 6.02
N LYS A 27 10.85 -4.00 5.88
CA LYS A 27 10.87 -4.65 4.56
C LYS A 27 9.73 -4.16 3.68
N VAL A 28 8.55 -3.98 4.26
CA VAL A 28 7.41 -3.43 3.52
C VAL A 28 7.71 -2.01 3.09
N ARG A 29 8.26 -1.20 3.97
CA ARG A 29 8.64 0.17 3.66
C ARG A 29 9.64 0.23 2.51
N GLU A 30 10.64 -0.63 2.55
CA GLU A 30 11.65 -0.69 1.49
C GLU A 30 11.02 -1.01 0.14
N ILE A 31 10.10 -2.00 0.12
CA ILE A 31 9.41 -2.39 -1.11
C ILE A 31 8.58 -1.21 -1.64
N VAL A 32 7.81 -0.57 -0.77
CA VAL A 32 6.93 0.53 -1.18
C VAL A 32 7.74 1.74 -1.65
N ASP A 33 8.80 2.08 -0.93
CA ASP A 33 9.65 3.21 -1.31
C ASP A 33 10.30 2.97 -2.67
N ASN A 34 10.75 1.74 -2.94
CA ASN A 34 11.30 1.40 -4.24
C ASN A 34 10.25 1.49 -5.35
N LEU A 35 9.05 1.05 -5.08
CA LEU A 35 7.96 1.17 -6.05
C LEU A 35 7.67 2.64 -6.37
N ILE A 36 7.61 3.48 -5.36
CA ILE A 36 7.33 4.90 -5.56
C ILE A 36 8.47 5.58 -6.32
N GLU A 37 9.71 5.23 -6.00
CA GLU A 37 10.87 5.89 -6.61
C GLU A 37 11.14 5.42 -8.03
N PHE A 38 11.01 4.12 -8.29
CA PHE A 38 11.46 3.54 -9.55
C PHE A 38 10.34 3.08 -10.48
N SER A 39 9.12 2.97 -9.99
CA SER A 39 8.00 2.53 -10.81
C SER A 39 7.00 3.67 -10.96
N PRO A 40 6.57 3.97 -12.20
CA PRO A 40 5.58 5.04 -12.39
C PRO A 40 4.19 4.63 -11.94
N ASN A 41 3.91 3.34 -11.83
CA ASN A 41 2.58 2.83 -11.51
C ASN A 41 2.66 1.68 -10.53
N ILE A 42 1.63 1.54 -9.71
CA ILE A 42 1.43 0.39 -8.84
C ILE A 42 0.08 -0.21 -9.19
N THR A 43 0.08 -1.50 -9.54
CA THR A 43 -1.18 -2.19 -9.85
C THR A 43 -1.83 -2.62 -8.55
N HIS A 44 -3.05 -2.17 -8.36
CA HIS A 44 -3.87 -2.57 -7.21
C HIS A 44 -5.02 -3.39 -7.73
N ALA A 45 -5.01 -4.70 -7.45
CA ALA A 45 -6.08 -5.59 -7.91
C ALA A 45 -7.29 -5.44 -7.01
N GLU A 46 -8.45 -5.24 -7.60
CA GLU A 46 -9.71 -5.17 -6.91
C GLU A 46 -10.54 -6.39 -7.26
N GLU A 47 -11.63 -6.58 -6.53
CA GLU A 47 -12.52 -7.71 -6.77
C GLU A 47 -13.19 -7.63 -8.14
N GLY A 48 -13.46 -8.78 -8.72
CA GLY A 48 -14.08 -8.90 -10.02
C GLY A 48 -13.12 -8.63 -11.15
N ASP A 49 -13.62 -8.01 -12.21
CA ASP A 49 -12.83 -7.76 -13.42
C ASP A 49 -12.12 -6.41 -13.40
N ARG A 50 -12.16 -5.72 -12.29
CA ARG A 50 -11.59 -4.38 -12.18
C ARG A 50 -10.15 -4.43 -11.72
N ILE A 51 -9.30 -3.74 -12.46
CA ILE A 51 -7.91 -3.52 -12.07
C ILE A 51 -7.71 -2.03 -11.92
N THR A 52 -7.21 -1.63 -10.77
CA THR A 52 -6.89 -0.23 -10.53
C THR A 52 -5.38 -0.06 -10.57
N VAL A 53 -4.92 0.90 -11.35
CA VAL A 53 -3.50 1.24 -11.44
C VAL A 53 -3.31 2.60 -10.80
N LEU A 54 -2.47 2.64 -9.76
CA LEU A 54 -2.16 3.89 -9.06
C LEU A 54 -0.93 4.52 -9.67
N ARG A 55 -1.01 5.80 -9.99
CA ARG A 55 0.17 6.54 -10.45
C ARG A 55 0.96 6.99 -9.24
N THR A 56 2.22 6.58 -9.15
CA THR A 56 3.03 6.88 -7.98
C THR A 56 3.23 8.38 -7.78
N SER A 57 3.21 9.16 -8.87
CA SER A 57 3.32 10.62 -8.79
C SER A 57 2.13 11.27 -8.09
N GLN A 58 1.02 10.56 -7.97
CA GLN A 58 -0.20 11.05 -7.32
C GLN A 58 -0.33 10.60 -5.86
N ILE A 59 0.63 9.85 -5.36
CA ILE A 59 0.63 9.41 -3.96
C ILE A 59 1.19 10.53 -3.10
N SER A 60 0.36 11.05 -2.21
CA SER A 60 0.75 12.10 -1.28
C SER A 60 1.60 11.52 -0.13
N HIS A 61 1.12 10.44 0.44
CA HIS A 61 1.83 9.73 1.51
C HIS A 61 1.20 8.34 1.65
N TYR A 62 1.79 7.52 2.48
CA TYR A 62 1.24 6.20 2.77
C TYR A 62 1.48 5.84 4.22
N THR A 63 0.71 4.88 4.73
CA THR A 63 0.89 4.34 6.07
C THR A 63 1.01 2.82 5.99
N ILE A 64 1.74 2.25 6.92
CA ILE A 64 1.93 0.81 7.03
C ILE A 64 1.57 0.40 8.45
N ALA A 65 0.77 -0.64 8.59
CA ALA A 65 0.42 -1.18 9.90
C ALA A 65 0.24 -2.69 9.80
N PRO A 66 0.57 -3.45 10.87
CA PRO A 66 0.28 -4.88 10.89
C PRO A 66 -1.23 -5.11 10.80
N THR A 67 -1.64 -6.07 9.97
CA THR A 67 -3.07 -6.40 9.86
C THR A 67 -3.58 -7.07 11.14
N SER A 68 -2.68 -7.64 11.92
CA SER A 68 -3.03 -8.22 13.21
C SER A 68 -3.35 -7.17 14.26
N PHE A 69 -3.03 -5.91 13.98
CA PHE A 69 -3.38 -4.81 14.87
C PHE A 69 -4.89 -4.64 14.87
N LYS A 70 -5.49 -4.81 16.03
CA LYS A 70 -6.94 -4.68 16.16
C LYS A 70 -7.28 -3.53 17.09
N TRP A 71 -8.21 -2.74 16.66
CA TRP A 71 -8.76 -1.69 17.49
C TRP A 71 -9.61 -2.33 18.57
N LYS A 72 -9.41 -1.88 19.77
CA LYS A 72 -10.25 -2.30 20.90
C LYS A 72 -11.29 -1.22 21.16
N TYR A 73 -12.48 -1.66 21.29
CA TYR A 73 -13.61 -0.79 21.50
C TYR A 73 -14.17 -0.98 22.89
#